data_cfccc51dfbea6bbdb1cad8adfb944a2a
#
_entry.id   cfccc51dfbea6bbdb1cad8adfb944a2a
#
_cell.length_a   1.000
_cell.length_b   1.000
_cell.length_c   1.000
_cell.angle_alpha   90.00
_cell.angle_beta   90.00
_cell.angle_gamma   90.00
#
_symmetry.space_group_name_H-M   'P 1'
#
loop_
_entity.id
_entity.type
_entity.pdbx_description
1 polymer ?
#
loop_
_entity_poly.entity_id
_entity_poly.type
_entity_poly.pdbx_seq_one_letter_code
_entity_poly.pdbx_strand_id
1 'polypeptide(L)'
;MILFVIWGYKLAAQNISFKRRIALDVLRAAGLLCFGTTGFMITEHWSLIDSLYMTVTTMTTVGYGEVHPLDTDGKIFTIIFILCSVAVAAYVLSDIVQAVLSLDLRGRRMKEKIVKLKGHQIVCGFGRTGQEVADHFRINETPFVVVETDPALVKKAEEAGYLVILGDASEDDILTQAQIQTAKGVVCALPDDSTNTFITLTAKGFNENIMIVSRASSAGSESKLRRAGAHMVISPYTICGRRLAASVTHPLVTEFLDVVMHTEGYDLRMEQFTLVKSSDLVGHALKDASIKQTSGAMILAVRQGGKLMTNPSPDLVFQAGDELIALGTAQQLNKLSELAR
;
A
#
# COMPACT_ATOMS: atom_id res chain seq x y z
N MET A 1 -41.67 -0.77 -3.12
CA MET A 1 -41.11 -2.13 -3.11
C MET A 1 -40.00 -2.31 -4.15
N ILE A 2 -40.16 -1.88 -5.39
CA ILE A 2 -39.13 -1.99 -6.46
C ILE A 2 -37.83 -1.21 -6.15
N LEU A 3 -37.93 0.00 -5.59
CA LEU A 3 -36.77 0.83 -5.19
C LEU A 3 -35.94 0.21 -4.05
N PHE A 4 -36.56 -0.51 -3.12
CA PHE A 4 -35.87 -1.20 -2.01
C PHE A 4 -35.10 -2.45 -2.48
N VAL A 5 -35.62 -3.16 -3.47
CA VAL A 5 -34.94 -4.31 -4.10
C VAL A 5 -33.72 -3.83 -4.89
N ILE A 6 -33.83 -2.71 -5.60
CA ILE A 6 -32.72 -2.09 -6.35
C ILE A 6 -31.64 -1.57 -5.38
N TRP A 7 -32.01 -1.04 -4.22
CA TRP A 7 -31.07 -0.52 -3.21
C TRP A 7 -30.33 -1.64 -2.46
N GLY A 8 -31.03 -2.72 -2.12
CA GLY A 8 -30.43 -3.92 -1.49
C GLY A 8 -29.43 -4.65 -2.41
N TYR A 9 -29.70 -4.68 -3.73
CA TYR A 9 -28.76 -5.21 -4.73
C TYR A 9 -27.51 -4.32 -4.91
N LYS A 10 -27.62 -2.99 -4.75
CA LYS A 10 -26.48 -2.08 -4.85
C LYS A 10 -25.43 -2.29 -3.77
N LEU A 11 -25.82 -2.65 -2.56
CA LEU A 11 -24.89 -2.95 -1.45
C LEU A 11 -24.13 -4.27 -1.62
N ALA A 12 -24.76 -5.28 -2.25
CA ALA A 12 -24.13 -6.57 -2.52
C ALA A 12 -23.16 -6.53 -3.73
N ALA A 13 -23.33 -5.58 -4.64
CA ALA A 13 -22.57 -5.49 -5.89
C ALA A 13 -21.20 -4.82 -5.75
N GLN A 14 -20.87 -4.19 -4.64
CA GLN A 14 -19.60 -3.46 -4.46
C GLN A 14 -18.34 -4.35 -4.42
N ASN A 15 -18.50 -5.68 -4.23
CA ASN A 15 -17.37 -6.62 -4.12
C ASN A 15 -17.20 -7.60 -5.30
N ILE A 16 -17.92 -7.38 -6.42
CA ILE A 16 -17.85 -8.28 -7.56
C ILE A 16 -16.77 -7.78 -8.53
N SER A 17 -15.81 -8.65 -8.92
CA SER A 17 -14.78 -8.32 -9.90
C SER A 17 -15.39 -7.86 -11.24
N PHE A 18 -14.76 -6.91 -11.93
CA PHE A 18 -15.21 -6.34 -13.21
C PHE A 18 -15.62 -7.42 -14.24
N LYS A 19 -14.83 -8.51 -14.35
CA LYS A 19 -15.13 -9.65 -15.23
C LYS A 19 -16.48 -10.31 -14.89
N ARG A 20 -16.82 -10.43 -13.61
CA ARG A 20 -18.06 -11.06 -13.16
C ARG A 20 -19.28 -10.15 -13.40
N ARG A 21 -19.10 -8.83 -13.35
CA ARG A 21 -20.16 -7.86 -13.70
C ARG A 21 -20.51 -7.96 -15.18
N ILE A 22 -19.53 -7.92 -16.07
CA ILE A 22 -19.74 -8.09 -17.51
C ILE A 22 -20.43 -9.44 -17.79
N ALA A 23 -20.01 -10.52 -17.17
CA ALA A 23 -20.64 -11.83 -17.35
C ALA A 23 -22.12 -11.84 -16.93
N LEU A 24 -22.47 -11.14 -15.86
CA LEU A 24 -23.86 -11.00 -15.41
C LEU A 24 -24.70 -10.16 -16.37
N ASP A 25 -24.14 -9.10 -16.95
CA ASP A 25 -24.84 -8.25 -17.91
C ASP A 25 -25.08 -8.98 -19.25
N VAL A 26 -24.10 -9.74 -19.72
CA VAL A 26 -24.26 -10.65 -20.87
C VAL A 26 -25.31 -11.71 -20.58
N LEU A 27 -25.33 -12.29 -19.39
CA LEU A 27 -26.34 -13.29 -19.00
C LEU A 27 -27.76 -12.69 -18.94
N ARG A 28 -27.92 -11.45 -18.46
CA ARG A 28 -29.20 -10.73 -18.43
C ARG A 28 -29.70 -10.45 -19.85
N ALA A 29 -28.81 -9.96 -20.72
CA ALA A 29 -29.15 -9.71 -22.13
C ALA A 29 -29.56 -11.02 -22.84
N ALA A 30 -28.83 -12.11 -22.63
CA ALA A 30 -29.16 -13.41 -23.18
C ALA A 30 -30.50 -13.94 -22.64
N GLY A 31 -30.75 -13.79 -21.34
CA GLY A 31 -32.01 -14.14 -20.72
C GLY A 31 -33.21 -13.37 -21.31
N LEU A 32 -33.03 -12.07 -21.51
CA LEU A 32 -34.06 -11.22 -22.13
C LEU A 32 -34.31 -11.62 -23.59
N LEU A 33 -33.25 -11.94 -24.34
CA LEU A 33 -33.35 -12.45 -25.70
C LEU A 33 -34.15 -13.77 -25.76
N CYS A 34 -33.82 -14.71 -24.89
CA CYS A 34 -34.57 -15.97 -24.80
C CYS A 34 -36.04 -15.75 -24.41
N PHE A 35 -36.29 -14.87 -23.42
CA PHE A 35 -37.62 -14.54 -22.95
C PHE A 35 -38.48 -13.92 -24.06
N GLY A 36 -37.96 -12.94 -24.81
CA GLY A 36 -38.67 -12.31 -25.90
C GLY A 36 -38.95 -13.27 -27.04
N THR A 37 -37.93 -14.03 -27.49
CA THR A 37 -38.11 -15.01 -28.57
C THR A 37 -39.14 -16.09 -28.23
N THR A 38 -39.02 -16.70 -27.07
CA THR A 38 -40.02 -17.74 -26.64
C THR A 38 -41.37 -17.14 -26.42
N GLY A 39 -41.46 -15.91 -25.91
CA GLY A 39 -42.75 -15.24 -25.73
C GLY A 39 -43.48 -15.02 -27.04
N PHE A 40 -42.85 -14.46 -28.06
CA PHE A 40 -43.49 -14.32 -29.38
C PHE A 40 -43.82 -15.64 -30.04
N MET A 41 -43.00 -16.68 -29.89
CA MET A 41 -43.35 -18.03 -30.39
C MET A 41 -44.60 -18.59 -29.74
N ILE A 42 -44.83 -18.34 -28.43
CA ILE A 42 -45.97 -18.87 -27.69
C ILE A 42 -47.25 -18.04 -27.93
N THR A 43 -47.13 -16.70 -27.91
CA THR A 43 -48.29 -15.81 -28.00
C THR A 43 -48.80 -15.69 -29.44
N GLU A 44 -47.89 -15.61 -30.42
CA GLU A 44 -48.20 -15.32 -31.83
C GLU A 44 -48.03 -16.53 -32.74
N HIS A 45 -47.50 -17.64 -32.24
CA HIS A 45 -47.19 -18.86 -33.00
C HIS A 45 -46.23 -18.59 -34.21
N TRP A 46 -45.39 -17.57 -34.11
CA TRP A 46 -44.43 -17.21 -35.15
C TRP A 46 -43.25 -18.17 -35.25
N SER A 47 -42.58 -18.15 -36.41
CA SER A 47 -41.35 -18.90 -36.59
C SER A 47 -40.28 -18.43 -35.63
N LEU A 48 -39.29 -19.28 -35.33
CA LEU A 48 -38.13 -18.91 -34.49
C LEU A 48 -37.42 -17.66 -35.03
N ILE A 49 -37.28 -17.54 -36.38
CA ILE A 49 -36.58 -16.46 -37.00
C ILE A 49 -37.36 -15.15 -36.86
N ASP A 50 -38.65 -15.14 -37.09
CA ASP A 50 -39.53 -13.96 -36.96
C ASP A 50 -39.59 -13.48 -35.50
N SER A 51 -39.73 -14.43 -34.55
CA SER A 51 -39.74 -14.15 -33.13
C SER A 51 -38.41 -13.58 -32.65
N LEU A 52 -37.29 -14.14 -33.12
CA LEU A 52 -35.94 -13.63 -32.80
C LEU A 52 -35.71 -12.24 -33.39
N TYR A 53 -36.10 -12.02 -34.64
CA TYR A 53 -35.97 -10.75 -35.30
C TYR A 53 -36.77 -9.65 -34.58
N MET A 54 -38.03 -9.92 -34.22
CA MET A 54 -38.90 -9.01 -33.46
C MET A 54 -38.29 -8.71 -32.11
N THR A 55 -37.77 -9.75 -31.40
CA THR A 55 -37.09 -9.60 -30.11
C THR A 55 -35.87 -8.69 -30.21
N VAL A 56 -34.99 -8.94 -31.21
CA VAL A 56 -33.74 -8.16 -31.36
C VAL A 56 -34.07 -6.72 -31.74
N THR A 57 -34.99 -6.47 -32.70
CA THR A 57 -35.33 -5.12 -33.10
C THR A 57 -36.00 -4.29 -32.03
N THR A 58 -36.80 -4.94 -31.16
CA THR A 58 -37.41 -4.32 -29.98
C THR A 58 -36.40 -4.06 -28.89
N MET A 59 -35.58 -5.07 -28.52
CA MET A 59 -34.59 -4.97 -27.47
C MET A 59 -33.51 -3.92 -27.80
N THR A 60 -33.09 -3.80 -29.06
CA THR A 60 -32.11 -2.80 -29.51
C THR A 60 -32.72 -1.41 -29.77
N THR A 61 -34.03 -1.24 -29.55
CA THR A 61 -34.77 0.01 -29.77
C THR A 61 -34.78 0.49 -31.22
N VAL A 62 -34.49 -0.37 -32.21
CA VAL A 62 -34.50 -0.04 -33.62
C VAL A 62 -35.92 0.12 -34.15
N GLY A 63 -36.84 -0.81 -33.84
CA GLY A 63 -38.28 -0.66 -34.02
C GLY A 63 -38.74 -0.45 -35.47
N TYR A 64 -38.32 -1.32 -36.40
CA TYR A 64 -38.77 -1.22 -37.82
C TYR A 64 -40.28 -1.43 -38.01
N GLY A 65 -40.98 -1.91 -37.01
CA GLY A 65 -42.38 -2.24 -37.03
C GLY A 65 -42.64 -3.71 -36.71
N GLU A 66 -43.92 -4.10 -36.76
CA GLU A 66 -44.36 -5.48 -36.50
C GLU A 66 -44.00 -6.39 -37.68
N VAL A 67 -43.44 -7.57 -37.42
CA VAL A 67 -43.13 -8.56 -38.48
C VAL A 67 -44.42 -9.10 -39.09
N HIS A 68 -45.43 -9.37 -38.28
CA HIS A 68 -46.78 -9.70 -38.64
C HIS A 68 -47.76 -8.98 -37.71
N PRO A 69 -49.03 -8.74 -38.12
CA PRO A 69 -50.01 -8.08 -37.25
C PRO A 69 -50.17 -8.86 -35.91
N LEU A 70 -50.02 -8.14 -34.78
CA LEU A 70 -50.15 -8.68 -33.45
C LEU A 70 -51.60 -8.77 -33.06
N ASP A 71 -51.98 -9.87 -32.40
CA ASP A 71 -53.27 -10.01 -31.74
C ASP A 71 -53.27 -9.29 -30.37
N THR A 72 -54.34 -9.44 -29.57
CA THR A 72 -54.44 -8.76 -28.29
C THR A 72 -53.43 -9.28 -27.27
N ASP A 73 -53.17 -10.58 -27.26
CA ASP A 73 -52.24 -11.22 -26.32
C ASP A 73 -50.76 -10.86 -26.68
N GLY A 74 -50.44 -10.86 -27.97
CA GLY A 74 -49.14 -10.41 -28.46
C GLY A 74 -48.88 -8.94 -28.17
N LYS A 75 -49.87 -8.05 -28.29
CA LYS A 75 -49.74 -6.65 -27.88
C LYS A 75 -49.46 -6.47 -26.41
N ILE A 76 -50.16 -7.20 -25.57
CA ILE A 76 -49.93 -7.18 -24.11
C ILE A 76 -48.53 -7.69 -23.79
N PHE A 77 -48.12 -8.81 -24.38
CA PHE A 77 -46.77 -9.34 -24.22
C PHE A 77 -45.71 -8.34 -24.67
N THR A 78 -45.90 -7.73 -25.85
CA THR A 78 -44.95 -6.72 -26.39
C THR A 78 -44.78 -5.52 -25.47
N ILE A 79 -45.89 -5.01 -24.89
CA ILE A 79 -45.80 -3.91 -23.91
C ILE A 79 -44.95 -4.31 -22.70
N ILE A 80 -45.18 -5.51 -22.13
CA ILE A 80 -44.40 -6.01 -21.00
C ILE A 80 -42.93 -6.18 -21.40
N PHE A 81 -42.67 -6.75 -22.57
CA PHE A 81 -41.35 -7.00 -23.08
C PHE A 81 -40.56 -5.69 -23.31
N ILE A 82 -41.20 -4.66 -23.88
CA ILE A 82 -40.59 -3.32 -24.07
C ILE A 82 -40.18 -2.71 -22.72
N LEU A 83 -41.07 -2.75 -21.72
CA LEU A 83 -40.78 -2.22 -20.38
C LEU A 83 -39.61 -2.95 -19.72
N CYS A 84 -39.53 -4.26 -19.85
CA CYS A 84 -38.41 -5.07 -19.35
C CYS A 84 -37.13 -4.75 -20.10
N SER A 85 -37.19 -4.61 -21.45
CA SER A 85 -36.04 -4.29 -22.29
C SER A 85 -35.43 -2.94 -21.95
N VAL A 86 -36.26 -1.91 -21.81
CA VAL A 86 -35.82 -0.56 -21.42
C VAL A 86 -35.19 -0.57 -20.04
N ALA A 87 -35.76 -1.30 -19.07
CA ALA A 87 -35.20 -1.38 -17.72
C ALA A 87 -33.83 -2.06 -17.71
N VAL A 88 -33.66 -3.16 -18.46
CA VAL A 88 -32.35 -3.86 -18.58
C VAL A 88 -31.33 -2.99 -19.29
N ALA A 89 -31.72 -2.35 -20.41
CA ALA A 89 -30.82 -1.46 -21.16
C ALA A 89 -30.35 -0.27 -20.31
N ALA A 90 -31.24 0.39 -19.57
CA ALA A 90 -30.90 1.48 -18.66
C ALA A 90 -29.95 1.04 -17.53
N TYR A 91 -30.16 -0.17 -17.01
CA TYR A 91 -29.29 -0.75 -15.99
C TYR A 91 -27.87 -1.01 -16.51
N VAL A 92 -27.74 -1.69 -17.65
CA VAL A 92 -26.45 -1.98 -18.29
C VAL A 92 -25.69 -0.70 -18.65
N LEU A 93 -26.40 0.30 -19.22
CA LEU A 93 -25.80 1.59 -19.53
C LEU A 93 -25.28 2.31 -18.28
N SER A 94 -26.07 2.27 -17.19
CA SER A 94 -25.63 2.85 -15.90
C SER A 94 -24.36 2.19 -15.37
N ASP A 95 -24.23 0.85 -15.49
CA ASP A 95 -23.04 0.13 -15.06
C ASP A 95 -21.81 0.46 -15.90
N ILE A 96 -21.96 0.60 -17.22
CA ILE A 96 -20.89 1.02 -18.13
C ILE A 96 -20.43 2.44 -17.78
N VAL A 97 -21.36 3.39 -17.65
CA VAL A 97 -21.04 4.78 -17.30
C VAL A 97 -20.30 4.86 -15.96
N GLN A 98 -20.77 4.13 -14.95
CA GLN A 98 -20.10 4.09 -13.64
C GLN A 98 -18.69 3.49 -13.72
N ALA A 99 -18.48 2.44 -14.53
CA ALA A 99 -17.17 1.84 -14.73
C ALA A 99 -16.19 2.85 -15.37
N VAL A 100 -16.61 3.52 -16.44
CA VAL A 100 -15.78 4.53 -17.12
C VAL A 100 -15.45 5.71 -16.22
N LEU A 101 -16.44 6.26 -15.51
CA LEU A 101 -16.25 7.40 -14.61
C LEU A 101 -15.36 7.04 -13.40
N SER A 102 -15.47 5.81 -12.88
CA SER A 102 -14.69 5.39 -11.71
C SER A 102 -13.21 5.22 -12.03
N LEU A 103 -12.86 4.75 -13.22
CA LEU A 103 -11.47 4.56 -13.64
C LEU A 103 -10.74 5.92 -13.80
N ASP A 104 -11.38 6.89 -14.43
CA ASP A 104 -10.74 8.18 -14.75
C ASP A 104 -10.62 9.11 -13.52
N LEU A 105 -11.63 9.12 -12.64
CA LEU A 105 -11.64 9.98 -11.45
C LEU A 105 -10.68 9.51 -10.34
N ARG A 106 -10.51 8.21 -10.15
CA ARG A 106 -9.56 7.68 -9.14
C ARG A 106 -8.12 7.96 -9.53
N GLY A 107 -7.76 7.68 -10.79
CA GLY A 107 -6.41 7.95 -11.29
C GLY A 107 -6.04 9.44 -11.25
N ARG A 108 -6.96 10.33 -11.63
CA ARG A 108 -6.74 11.79 -11.55
C ARG A 108 -6.57 12.28 -10.12
N ARG A 109 -7.44 11.87 -9.19
CA ARG A 109 -7.33 12.23 -7.77
C ARG A 109 -6.05 11.69 -7.13
N MET A 110 -5.62 10.50 -7.52
CA MET A 110 -4.36 9.90 -7.06
C MET A 110 -3.18 10.76 -7.52
N LYS A 111 -3.11 11.08 -8.82
CA LYS A 111 -2.06 11.94 -9.39
C LYS A 111 -2.03 13.33 -8.73
N GLU A 112 -3.17 13.97 -8.52
CA GLU A 112 -3.25 15.27 -7.83
C GLU A 112 -2.72 15.22 -6.39
N LYS A 113 -2.96 14.12 -5.68
CA LYS A 113 -2.42 13.93 -4.33
C LYS A 113 -0.91 13.73 -4.37
N ILE A 114 -0.40 12.92 -5.31
CA ILE A 114 1.04 12.65 -5.45
C ILE A 114 1.81 13.93 -5.79
N VAL A 115 1.31 14.75 -6.72
CA VAL A 115 1.93 16.03 -7.09
C VAL A 115 2.07 16.99 -5.91
N LYS A 116 1.21 16.89 -4.91
CA LYS A 116 1.26 17.73 -3.70
C LYS A 116 2.20 17.21 -2.61
N LEU A 117 2.76 16.00 -2.78
CA LEU A 117 3.67 15.42 -1.80
C LEU A 117 4.99 16.19 -1.74
N LYS A 118 5.47 16.42 -0.52
CA LYS A 118 6.80 16.97 -0.23
C LYS A 118 7.36 16.29 1.02
N GLY A 119 8.66 16.03 1.02
CA GLY A 119 9.32 15.38 2.15
C GLY A 119 8.84 13.95 2.42
N HIS A 120 8.21 13.32 1.44
CA HIS A 120 7.67 11.97 1.51
C HIS A 120 8.74 10.92 1.19
N GLN A 121 8.37 9.65 1.38
CA GLN A 121 9.19 8.50 1.00
C GLN A 121 8.66 7.90 -0.31
N ILE A 122 9.54 7.32 -1.11
CA ILE A 122 9.18 6.55 -2.31
C ILE A 122 9.51 5.08 -2.05
N VAL A 123 8.56 4.19 -2.24
CA VAL A 123 8.75 2.73 -2.11
C VAL A 123 8.72 2.12 -3.50
N CYS A 124 9.88 1.70 -3.99
CA CYS A 124 10.02 1.05 -5.29
C CYS A 124 9.86 -0.47 -5.14
N GLY A 125 8.72 -0.98 -5.64
CA GLY A 125 8.29 -2.37 -5.51
C GLY A 125 7.33 -2.60 -4.34
N PHE A 126 6.18 -3.23 -4.63
CA PHE A 126 5.14 -3.58 -3.64
C PHE A 126 5.00 -5.09 -3.45
N GLY A 127 6.10 -5.82 -3.62
CA GLY A 127 6.23 -7.22 -3.23
C GLY A 127 6.22 -7.38 -1.70
N ARG A 128 6.58 -8.55 -1.18
CA ARG A 128 6.57 -8.85 0.26
C ARG A 128 7.28 -7.80 1.12
N THR A 129 8.50 -7.42 0.73
CA THR A 129 9.28 -6.41 1.48
C THR A 129 8.66 -5.01 1.37
N GLY A 130 8.19 -4.61 0.18
CA GLY A 130 7.59 -3.28 -0.02
C GLY A 130 6.26 -3.12 0.72
N GLN A 131 5.46 -4.19 0.86
CA GLN A 131 4.23 -4.18 1.65
C GLN A 131 4.53 -3.92 3.13
N GLU A 132 5.49 -4.62 3.72
CA GLU A 132 5.91 -4.41 5.12
C GLU A 132 6.42 -2.97 5.34
N VAL A 133 7.21 -2.44 4.41
CA VAL A 133 7.70 -1.06 4.47
C VAL A 133 6.54 -0.06 4.41
N ALA A 134 5.59 -0.26 3.49
CA ALA A 134 4.43 0.61 3.34
C ALA A 134 3.51 0.58 4.57
N ASP A 135 3.26 -0.61 5.13
CA ASP A 135 2.47 -0.77 6.35
C ASP A 135 3.13 -0.07 7.54
N HIS A 136 4.45 -0.17 7.66
CA HIS A 136 5.20 0.51 8.72
C HIS A 136 5.17 2.04 8.56
N PHE A 137 5.29 2.56 7.33
CA PHE A 137 5.12 3.99 7.07
C PHE A 137 3.71 4.47 7.40
N ARG A 138 2.69 3.67 7.12
CA ARG A 138 1.29 4.00 7.47
C ARG A 138 1.09 4.06 8.99
N ILE A 139 1.63 3.09 9.75
CA ILE A 139 1.52 3.06 11.22
C ILE A 139 2.20 4.29 11.84
N ASN A 140 3.33 4.72 11.27
CA ASN A 140 4.08 5.90 11.75
C ASN A 140 3.62 7.21 11.10
N GLU A 141 2.50 7.23 10.39
CA GLU A 141 1.95 8.41 9.71
C GLU A 141 2.96 9.11 8.77
N THR A 142 3.93 8.35 8.25
CA THR A 142 4.95 8.87 7.34
C THR A 142 4.37 8.96 5.93
N PRO A 143 4.36 10.12 5.26
CA PRO A 143 3.86 10.25 3.90
C PRO A 143 4.71 9.44 2.92
N PHE A 144 4.08 8.67 2.03
CA PHE A 144 4.79 7.88 1.03
C PHE A 144 3.96 7.65 -0.25
N VAL A 145 4.66 7.27 -1.30
CA VAL A 145 4.11 6.80 -2.57
C VAL A 145 4.77 5.48 -2.96
N VAL A 146 3.99 4.56 -3.47
CA VAL A 146 4.46 3.27 -3.99
C VAL A 146 4.63 3.35 -5.50
N VAL A 147 5.67 2.74 -6.04
CA VAL A 147 5.86 2.51 -7.48
C VAL A 147 5.91 1.01 -7.71
N GLU A 148 5.04 0.48 -8.58
CA GLU A 148 4.92 -0.96 -8.82
C GLU A 148 4.52 -1.24 -10.28
N THR A 149 5.09 -2.29 -10.86
CA THR A 149 4.85 -2.71 -12.25
C THR A 149 3.68 -3.68 -12.41
N ASP A 150 3.40 -4.50 -11.39
CA ASP A 150 2.32 -5.49 -11.43
C ASP A 150 0.95 -4.84 -11.14
N PRO A 151 0.01 -4.82 -12.12
CA PRO A 151 -1.32 -4.25 -11.93
C PRO A 151 -2.11 -4.90 -10.78
N ALA A 152 -1.84 -6.17 -10.45
CA ALA A 152 -2.51 -6.83 -9.34
C ALA A 152 -2.03 -6.30 -7.98
N LEU A 153 -0.72 -6.03 -7.86
CA LEU A 153 -0.14 -5.41 -6.67
C LEU A 153 -0.51 -3.93 -6.55
N VAL A 154 -0.56 -3.20 -7.68
CA VAL A 154 -1.07 -1.82 -7.71
C VAL A 154 -2.49 -1.76 -7.17
N LYS A 155 -3.38 -2.65 -7.64
CA LYS A 155 -4.76 -2.72 -7.14
C LYS A 155 -4.81 -3.01 -5.64
N LYS A 156 -3.95 -3.91 -5.15
CA LYS A 156 -3.84 -4.22 -3.71
C LYS A 156 -3.43 -2.98 -2.90
N ALA A 157 -2.47 -2.20 -3.39
CA ALA A 157 -2.03 -0.95 -2.75
C ALA A 157 -3.14 0.10 -2.73
N GLU A 158 -3.90 0.24 -3.84
CA GLU A 158 -5.08 1.12 -3.92
C GLU A 158 -6.18 0.73 -2.95
N GLU A 159 -6.47 -0.58 -2.82
CA GLU A 159 -7.45 -1.11 -1.88
C GLU A 159 -7.05 -0.86 -0.42
N ALA A 160 -5.75 -0.86 -0.13
CA ALA A 160 -5.20 -0.47 1.17
C ALA A 160 -5.21 1.05 1.41
N GLY A 161 -5.58 1.86 0.40
CA GLY A 161 -5.65 3.32 0.48
C GLY A 161 -4.32 4.03 0.26
N TYR A 162 -3.29 3.33 -0.26
CA TYR A 162 -1.98 3.92 -0.53
C TYR A 162 -1.96 4.71 -1.82
N LEU A 163 -1.10 5.72 -1.87
CA LEU A 163 -0.77 6.40 -3.11
C LEU A 163 0.16 5.50 -3.91
N VAL A 164 -0.20 5.18 -5.16
CA VAL A 164 0.55 4.25 -5.99
C VAL A 164 0.63 4.72 -7.43
N ILE A 165 1.76 4.45 -8.07
CA ILE A 165 2.02 4.68 -9.49
C ILE A 165 2.25 3.32 -10.15
N LEU A 166 1.49 3.02 -11.18
CA LEU A 166 1.76 1.87 -12.05
C LEU A 166 2.89 2.26 -13.02
N GLY A 167 4.05 1.64 -12.88
CA GLY A 167 5.20 1.90 -13.73
C GLY A 167 6.48 1.26 -13.22
N ASP A 168 7.52 1.29 -14.04
CA ASP A 168 8.86 0.81 -13.69
C ASP A 168 9.64 1.93 -13.00
N ALA A 169 10.06 1.69 -11.75
CA ALA A 169 10.82 2.65 -10.96
C ALA A 169 12.24 2.92 -11.53
N SER A 170 12.68 2.14 -12.51
CA SER A 170 13.93 2.42 -13.22
C SER A 170 13.79 3.51 -14.28
N GLU A 171 12.56 3.89 -14.66
CA GLU A 171 12.29 4.93 -15.63
C GLU A 171 12.26 6.32 -14.97
N ASP A 172 12.96 7.28 -15.58
CA ASP A 172 13.07 8.67 -15.11
C ASP A 172 11.70 9.35 -14.96
N ASP A 173 10.81 9.12 -15.92
CA ASP A 173 9.47 9.70 -15.94
C ASP A 173 8.62 9.19 -14.76
N ILE A 174 8.78 7.95 -14.36
CA ILE A 174 8.05 7.34 -13.25
C ILE A 174 8.53 7.90 -11.91
N LEU A 175 9.84 8.03 -11.71
CA LEU A 175 10.38 8.67 -10.51
C LEU A 175 10.03 10.17 -10.46
N THR A 176 9.98 10.84 -11.60
CA THR A 176 9.50 12.23 -11.69
C THR A 176 8.03 12.35 -11.30
N GLN A 177 7.16 11.44 -11.76
CA GLN A 177 5.77 11.38 -11.31
C GLN A 177 5.66 11.11 -9.80
N ALA A 178 6.58 10.32 -9.24
CA ALA A 178 6.67 10.08 -7.79
C ALA A 178 7.26 11.27 -7.00
N GLN A 179 7.54 12.41 -7.65
CA GLN A 179 8.08 13.64 -7.05
C GLN A 179 9.44 13.42 -6.38
N ILE A 180 10.35 12.71 -7.04
CA ILE A 180 11.69 12.35 -6.53
C ILE A 180 12.50 13.57 -6.09
N GLN A 181 12.36 14.72 -6.77
CA GLN A 181 13.09 15.96 -6.48
C GLN A 181 12.74 16.52 -5.09
N THR A 182 11.54 16.27 -4.60
CA THR A 182 11.05 16.77 -3.30
C THR A 182 10.93 15.67 -2.26
N ALA A 183 11.22 14.41 -2.61
CA ALA A 183 11.21 13.28 -1.71
C ALA A 183 12.35 13.36 -0.69
N LYS A 184 12.11 12.86 0.53
CA LYS A 184 13.11 12.76 1.60
C LYS A 184 13.91 11.48 1.50
N GLY A 185 13.31 10.40 1.00
CA GLY A 185 14.00 9.12 0.86
C GLY A 185 13.35 8.19 -0.16
N VAL A 186 14.14 7.20 -0.59
CA VAL A 186 13.74 6.11 -1.49
C VAL A 186 14.09 4.78 -0.85
N VAL A 187 13.15 3.85 -0.89
CA VAL A 187 13.36 2.44 -0.50
C VAL A 187 13.26 1.58 -1.76
N CYS A 188 14.40 1.03 -2.20
CA CYS A 188 14.47 0.08 -3.30
C CYS A 188 14.19 -1.33 -2.77
N ALA A 189 12.96 -1.84 -2.95
CA ALA A 189 12.49 -3.10 -2.36
C ALA A 189 12.28 -4.24 -3.37
N LEU A 190 12.76 -4.06 -4.61
CA LEU A 190 12.63 -5.06 -5.68
C LEU A 190 13.47 -6.31 -5.42
N PRO A 191 13.07 -7.47 -5.97
CA PRO A 191 13.84 -8.72 -5.81
C PRO A 191 15.16 -8.72 -6.57
N ASP A 192 15.29 -7.95 -7.66
CA ASP A 192 16.48 -7.89 -8.50
C ASP A 192 17.45 -6.80 -8.05
N ASP A 193 18.70 -7.20 -7.76
CA ASP A 193 19.75 -6.31 -7.28
C ASP A 193 20.23 -5.33 -8.37
N SER A 194 20.15 -5.72 -9.64
CA SER A 194 20.55 -4.87 -10.76
C SER A 194 19.60 -3.69 -10.92
N THR A 195 18.31 -3.97 -10.88
CA THR A 195 17.25 -2.96 -10.94
C THR A 195 17.33 -2.02 -9.72
N ASN A 196 17.52 -2.56 -8.50
CA ASN A 196 17.73 -1.74 -7.31
C ASN A 196 18.95 -0.83 -7.44
N THR A 197 20.05 -1.32 -8.08
CA THR A 197 21.25 -0.52 -8.34
C THR A 197 20.95 0.61 -9.31
N PHE A 198 20.19 0.32 -10.37
CA PHE A 198 19.83 1.34 -11.37
C PHE A 198 18.93 2.41 -10.78
N ILE A 199 17.88 2.02 -10.02
CA ILE A 199 17.02 2.96 -9.31
C ILE A 199 17.85 3.85 -8.34
N THR A 200 18.81 3.26 -7.63
CA THR A 200 19.70 3.98 -6.70
C THR A 200 20.49 5.07 -7.44
N LEU A 201 21.09 4.73 -8.59
CA LEU A 201 21.82 5.69 -9.43
C LEU A 201 20.91 6.80 -9.94
N THR A 202 19.76 6.45 -10.47
CA THR A 202 18.78 7.40 -11.02
C THR A 202 18.27 8.34 -9.92
N ALA A 203 17.88 7.80 -8.77
CA ALA A 203 17.42 8.61 -7.64
C ALA A 203 18.49 9.60 -7.15
N LYS A 204 19.74 9.16 -7.09
CA LYS A 204 20.86 10.02 -6.72
C LYS A 204 21.13 11.12 -7.75
N GLY A 205 20.92 10.84 -9.04
CA GLY A 205 21.02 11.80 -10.12
C GLY A 205 19.94 12.90 -10.05
N PHE A 206 18.72 12.56 -9.64
CA PHE A 206 17.64 13.55 -9.48
C PHE A 206 17.73 14.38 -8.21
N ASN A 207 18.24 13.79 -7.12
CA ASN A 207 18.31 14.45 -5.82
C ASN A 207 19.54 13.95 -5.05
N GLU A 208 20.60 14.73 -5.05
CA GLU A 208 21.87 14.38 -4.39
C GLU A 208 21.76 14.16 -2.88
N ASN A 209 20.77 14.78 -2.24
CA ASN A 209 20.57 14.73 -0.79
C ASN A 209 19.56 13.67 -0.35
N ILE A 210 18.98 12.92 -1.29
CA ILE A 210 17.96 11.94 -0.96
C ILE A 210 18.55 10.77 -0.18
N MET A 211 17.89 10.37 0.92
CA MET A 211 18.24 9.15 1.66
C MET A 211 17.83 7.92 0.86
N ILE A 212 18.76 7.04 0.54
CA ILE A 212 18.49 5.83 -0.24
C ILE A 212 18.79 4.60 0.62
N VAL A 213 17.74 3.78 0.83
CA VAL A 213 17.83 2.48 1.46
C VAL A 213 17.52 1.42 0.41
N SER A 214 18.42 0.48 0.19
CA SER A 214 18.24 -0.54 -0.82
C SER A 214 18.30 -1.95 -0.24
N ARG A 215 17.41 -2.81 -0.73
CA ARG A 215 17.48 -4.24 -0.50
C ARG A 215 18.58 -4.85 -1.36
N ALA A 216 19.36 -5.78 -0.77
CA ALA A 216 20.25 -6.67 -1.50
C ALA A 216 19.80 -8.13 -1.30
N SER A 217 19.83 -8.90 -2.39
CA SER A 217 19.55 -10.34 -2.35
C SER A 217 20.80 -11.15 -2.02
N SER A 218 22.00 -10.60 -2.29
CA SER A 218 23.28 -11.24 -2.04
C SER A 218 24.29 -10.30 -1.39
N ALA A 219 25.24 -10.86 -0.64
CA ALA A 219 26.32 -10.10 -0.02
C ALA A 219 27.23 -9.41 -1.08
N GLY A 220 27.37 -10.01 -2.28
CA GLY A 220 28.15 -9.41 -3.37
C GLY A 220 27.52 -8.14 -3.96
N SER A 221 26.23 -7.97 -3.84
CA SER A 221 25.49 -6.81 -4.34
C SER A 221 25.55 -5.60 -3.39
N GLU A 222 25.82 -5.84 -2.10
CA GLU A 222 25.86 -4.75 -1.10
C GLU A 222 26.91 -3.68 -1.47
N SER A 223 28.12 -4.12 -1.82
CA SER A 223 29.19 -3.18 -2.20
C SER A 223 28.87 -2.39 -3.48
N LYS A 224 28.13 -2.99 -4.41
CA LYS A 224 27.71 -2.32 -5.66
C LYS A 224 26.64 -1.28 -5.37
N LEU A 225 25.63 -1.62 -4.58
CA LEU A 225 24.56 -0.70 -4.16
C LEU A 225 25.11 0.50 -3.37
N ARG A 226 26.07 0.26 -2.45
CA ARG A 226 26.75 1.36 -1.73
C ARG A 226 27.52 2.27 -2.68
N ARG A 227 28.27 1.72 -3.65
CA ARG A 227 28.96 2.51 -4.67
C ARG A 227 28.03 3.26 -5.60
N ALA A 228 26.83 2.72 -5.85
CA ALA A 228 25.78 3.41 -6.60
C ALA A 228 25.16 4.59 -5.83
N GLY A 229 25.43 4.73 -4.52
CA GLY A 229 24.95 5.83 -3.71
C GLY A 229 23.91 5.46 -2.64
N ALA A 230 23.66 4.16 -2.40
CA ALA A 230 22.81 3.75 -1.30
C ALA A 230 23.48 4.06 0.06
N HIS A 231 22.77 4.79 0.91
CA HIS A 231 23.21 5.12 2.27
C HIS A 231 23.17 3.89 3.18
N MET A 232 22.15 3.06 3.00
CA MET A 232 22.00 1.82 3.73
C MET A 232 21.61 0.69 2.77
N VAL A 233 22.23 -0.48 2.95
CA VAL A 233 21.88 -1.69 2.21
C VAL A 233 21.52 -2.77 3.20
N ILE A 234 20.34 -3.36 2.99
CA ILE A 234 19.76 -4.38 3.86
C ILE A 234 19.61 -5.67 3.06
N SER A 235 20.16 -6.76 3.59
CA SER A 235 19.93 -8.11 3.05
C SER A 235 18.95 -8.87 3.95
N PRO A 236 17.66 -8.95 3.60
CA PRO A 236 16.65 -9.60 4.42
C PRO A 236 16.95 -11.07 4.68
N TYR A 237 17.46 -11.77 3.68
CA TYR A 237 17.81 -13.20 3.81
C TYR A 237 18.94 -13.43 4.81
N THR A 238 19.97 -12.59 4.81
CA THR A 238 21.08 -12.68 5.75
C THR A 238 20.60 -12.37 7.18
N ILE A 239 19.80 -11.33 7.33
CA ILE A 239 19.24 -10.97 8.65
C ILE A 239 18.33 -12.07 9.16
N CYS A 240 17.38 -12.54 8.32
CA CYS A 240 16.46 -13.60 8.69
C CYS A 240 17.20 -14.91 9.01
N GLY A 241 18.17 -15.32 8.18
CA GLY A 241 18.94 -16.54 8.41
C GLY A 241 19.71 -16.49 9.73
N ARG A 242 20.39 -15.37 10.03
CA ARG A 242 21.06 -15.17 11.33
C ARG A 242 20.08 -15.22 12.49
N ARG A 243 18.90 -14.60 12.35
CA ARG A 243 17.87 -14.60 13.39
C ARG A 243 17.34 -16.00 13.65
N LEU A 244 17.02 -16.76 12.60
CA LEU A 244 16.58 -18.15 12.72
C LEU A 244 17.62 -19.03 13.43
N ALA A 245 18.89 -18.91 13.03
CA ALA A 245 19.97 -19.63 13.69
C ALA A 245 20.11 -19.26 15.16
N ALA A 246 20.06 -17.95 15.49
CA ALA A 246 20.13 -17.46 16.86
C ALA A 246 18.94 -17.95 17.70
N SER A 247 17.74 -18.04 17.12
CA SER A 247 16.54 -18.52 17.84
C SER A 247 16.66 -19.99 18.28
N VAL A 248 17.43 -20.80 17.52
CA VAL A 248 17.69 -22.20 17.90
C VAL A 248 18.83 -22.30 18.90
N THR A 249 19.89 -21.50 18.73
CA THR A 249 21.10 -21.62 19.56
C THR A 249 21.05 -20.83 20.84
N HIS A 250 20.34 -19.71 20.85
CA HIS A 250 20.24 -18.75 21.97
C HIS A 250 18.81 -18.23 22.14
N PRO A 251 17.83 -19.08 22.45
CA PRO A 251 16.41 -18.71 22.46
C PRO A 251 16.11 -17.56 23.42
N LEU A 252 16.66 -17.57 24.65
CA LEU A 252 16.44 -16.50 25.64
C LEU A 252 16.95 -15.13 25.15
N VAL A 253 18.10 -15.12 24.46
CA VAL A 253 18.64 -13.86 23.90
C VAL A 253 17.74 -13.32 22.81
N THR A 254 17.20 -14.21 21.98
CA THR A 254 16.29 -13.82 20.90
C THR A 254 14.98 -13.29 21.45
N GLU A 255 14.40 -13.96 22.43
CA GLU A 255 13.20 -13.53 23.15
C GLU A 255 13.40 -12.16 23.82
N PHE A 256 14.51 -11.96 24.52
CA PHE A 256 14.84 -10.68 25.14
C PHE A 256 14.93 -9.54 24.09
N LEU A 257 15.59 -9.79 22.95
CA LEU A 257 15.70 -8.79 21.89
C LEU A 257 14.32 -8.48 21.26
N ASP A 258 13.42 -9.46 21.14
CA ASP A 258 12.06 -9.23 20.66
C ASP A 258 11.27 -8.35 21.61
N VAL A 259 11.38 -8.60 22.93
CA VAL A 259 10.77 -7.74 23.97
C VAL A 259 11.25 -6.28 23.87
N VAL A 260 12.57 -6.09 23.66
CA VAL A 260 13.18 -4.74 23.61
C VAL A 260 12.88 -4.01 22.30
N MET A 261 12.77 -4.73 21.19
CA MET A 261 12.62 -4.15 19.84
C MET A 261 11.17 -4.02 19.36
N HIS A 262 10.23 -4.83 19.91
CA HIS A 262 8.83 -4.86 19.48
C HIS A 262 7.92 -4.50 20.67
N THR A 263 7.32 -3.35 20.63
CA THR A 263 6.69 -2.62 21.73
C THR A 263 5.30 -3.13 22.15
N GLU A 264 4.78 -4.21 21.58
CA GLU A 264 3.45 -4.71 21.94
C GLU A 264 3.51 -5.68 23.13
N GLY A 265 3.08 -5.21 24.30
CA GLY A 265 2.86 -6.02 25.49
C GLY A 265 3.92 -5.94 26.59
N TYR A 266 5.09 -5.38 26.34
CA TYR A 266 6.12 -5.17 27.36
C TYR A 266 6.46 -3.68 27.48
N ASP A 267 6.63 -3.21 28.72
CA ASP A 267 6.94 -1.80 29.01
C ASP A 267 8.44 -1.46 28.84
N LEU A 268 9.27 -2.44 28.44
CA LEU A 268 10.71 -2.27 28.31
C LEU A 268 11.06 -1.77 26.89
N ARG A 269 11.78 -0.64 26.81
CA ARG A 269 12.16 0.02 25.56
C ARG A 269 13.62 0.42 25.56
N MET A 270 14.16 0.58 24.34
CA MET A 270 15.47 1.16 24.12
C MET A 270 15.30 2.51 23.43
N GLU A 271 15.84 3.57 24.01
CA GLU A 271 15.75 4.93 23.44
C GLU A 271 17.12 5.61 23.40
N GLN A 272 17.22 6.61 22.51
CA GLN A 272 18.42 7.45 22.37
C GLN A 272 18.16 8.83 22.95
N PHE A 273 19.13 9.35 23.71
CA PHE A 273 19.10 10.68 24.31
C PHE A 273 20.37 11.43 23.95
N THR A 274 20.24 12.73 23.67
CA THR A 274 21.38 13.61 23.44
C THR A 274 21.53 14.54 24.62
N LEU A 275 22.73 14.58 25.25
CA LEU A 275 23.01 15.44 26.39
C LEU A 275 23.13 16.90 25.94
N VAL A 276 22.28 17.77 26.45
CA VAL A 276 22.42 19.22 26.25
C VAL A 276 23.44 19.81 27.22
N LYS A 277 23.93 21.02 26.94
CA LYS A 277 24.92 21.69 27.81
C LYS A 277 24.44 21.95 29.25
N SER A 278 23.13 22.07 29.44
CA SER A 278 22.48 22.29 30.73
C SER A 278 22.19 21.01 31.51
N SER A 279 22.48 19.86 30.95
CA SER A 279 22.19 18.56 31.58
C SER A 279 23.01 18.38 32.84
N ASP A 280 22.36 17.93 33.92
CA ASP A 280 22.99 17.58 35.19
C ASP A 280 24.00 16.43 35.10
N LEU A 281 23.98 15.70 34.00
CA LEU A 281 24.90 14.58 33.74
C LEU A 281 26.25 15.07 33.18
N VAL A 282 26.32 16.22 32.57
CA VAL A 282 27.53 16.74 31.92
C VAL A 282 28.60 17.07 32.98
N GLY A 283 29.82 16.57 32.77
CA GLY A 283 30.96 16.74 33.69
C GLY A 283 31.04 15.68 34.80
N HIS A 284 30.03 14.81 34.95
CA HIS A 284 30.06 13.70 35.89
C HIS A 284 30.51 12.39 35.24
N ALA A 285 31.20 11.54 35.95
CA ALA A 285 31.51 10.19 35.50
C ALA A 285 30.25 9.32 35.56
N LEU A 286 30.12 8.34 34.66
CA LEU A 286 28.96 7.42 34.62
C LEU A 286 28.65 6.79 36.02
N LYS A 287 29.67 6.41 36.77
CA LYS A 287 29.53 5.85 38.13
C LYS A 287 28.94 6.85 39.13
N ASP A 288 29.26 8.15 38.96
CA ASP A 288 28.87 9.22 39.90
C ASP A 288 27.55 9.87 39.50
N ALA A 289 27.13 9.72 38.24
CA ALA A 289 25.91 10.28 37.70
C ALA A 289 24.59 9.68 38.26
N SER A 290 24.69 8.62 39.05
CA SER A 290 23.54 7.96 39.74
C SER A 290 22.32 7.68 38.86
N ILE A 291 22.51 7.50 37.56
CA ILE A 291 21.40 7.37 36.56
C ILE A 291 20.47 6.23 36.93
N LYS A 292 21.02 5.05 37.26
CA LYS A 292 20.21 3.88 37.61
C LYS A 292 19.39 4.11 38.88
N GLN A 293 19.95 4.82 39.89
CA GLN A 293 19.27 5.11 41.13
C GLN A 293 18.17 6.14 40.99
N THR A 294 18.39 7.16 40.13
CA THR A 294 17.47 8.28 39.95
C THR A 294 16.36 7.97 38.94
N SER A 295 16.73 7.41 37.78
CA SER A 295 15.77 7.13 36.70
C SER A 295 15.31 5.68 36.68
N GLY A 296 16.14 4.74 37.16
CA GLY A 296 15.92 3.30 36.97
C GLY A 296 16.38 2.79 35.60
N ALA A 297 16.77 3.66 34.68
CA ALA A 297 17.25 3.29 33.37
C ALA A 297 18.68 2.78 33.36
N MET A 298 19.02 1.90 32.42
CA MET A 298 20.37 1.35 32.26
C MET A 298 21.00 1.93 30.95
N ILE A 299 22.22 2.48 31.10
CA ILE A 299 22.98 2.93 29.93
C ILE A 299 23.67 1.74 29.27
N LEU A 300 23.37 1.48 28.00
CA LEU A 300 23.94 0.38 27.22
C LEU A 300 25.14 0.83 26.39
N ALA A 301 25.07 2.05 25.85
CA ALA A 301 26.12 2.62 25.01
C ALA A 301 26.16 4.15 25.11
N VAL A 302 27.32 4.72 24.82
CA VAL A 302 27.54 6.16 24.72
C VAL A 302 28.29 6.43 23.42
N ARG A 303 27.80 7.39 22.62
CA ARG A 303 28.57 7.93 21.49
C ARG A 303 29.15 9.25 21.90
N GLN A 304 30.47 9.31 21.93
CA GLN A 304 31.25 10.50 22.27
C GLN A 304 32.30 10.76 21.19
N GLY A 305 32.38 11.98 20.65
CA GLY A 305 33.33 12.33 19.59
C GLY A 305 33.20 11.47 18.32
N GLY A 306 31.96 11.03 17.98
CA GLY A 306 31.67 10.17 16.82
C GLY A 306 31.95 8.67 17.04
N LYS A 307 32.56 8.27 18.18
CA LYS A 307 32.87 6.88 18.50
C LYS A 307 31.80 6.29 19.41
N LEU A 308 31.15 5.21 18.98
CA LEU A 308 30.21 4.44 19.79
C LEU A 308 30.97 3.49 20.72
N MET A 309 30.74 3.65 22.03
CA MET A 309 31.28 2.78 23.07
C MET A 309 30.14 1.97 23.67
N THR A 310 30.10 0.67 23.41
CA THR A 310 29.18 -0.28 24.03
C THR A 310 29.74 -0.70 25.37
N ASN A 311 28.89 -0.82 26.39
CA ASN A 311 29.31 -1.08 27.77
C ASN A 311 30.37 -0.06 28.24
N PRO A 312 30.00 1.24 28.37
CA PRO A 312 30.94 2.31 28.69
C PRO A 312 31.58 2.11 30.03
N SER A 313 32.85 2.52 30.14
CA SER A 313 33.57 2.47 31.43
C SER A 313 32.83 3.28 32.50
N PRO A 314 32.77 2.79 33.77
CA PRO A 314 32.24 3.58 34.86
C PRO A 314 32.91 4.94 35.07
N ASP A 315 34.16 5.08 34.65
CA ASP A 315 34.95 6.33 34.73
C ASP A 315 34.73 7.27 33.50
N LEU A 316 33.88 6.89 32.53
CA LEU A 316 33.58 7.75 31.41
C LEU A 316 32.88 9.02 31.87
N VAL A 317 33.48 10.18 31.59
CA VAL A 317 32.91 11.49 31.90
C VAL A 317 32.04 11.95 30.75
N PHE A 318 30.79 12.26 31.03
CA PHE A 318 29.84 12.75 30.06
C PHE A 318 30.18 14.17 29.57
N GLN A 319 29.98 14.41 28.28
CA GLN A 319 30.18 15.70 27.63
C GLN A 319 28.89 16.17 26.95
N ALA A 320 28.74 17.48 26.81
CA ALA A 320 27.63 18.04 26.03
C ALA A 320 27.70 17.56 24.57
N GLY A 321 26.59 17.08 24.04
CA GLY A 321 26.50 16.50 22.70
C GLY A 321 26.72 14.99 22.67
N ASP A 322 27.02 14.34 23.81
CA ASP A 322 27.07 12.87 23.85
C ASP A 322 25.67 12.28 23.61
N GLU A 323 25.64 11.18 22.86
CA GLU A 323 24.42 10.43 22.61
C GLU A 323 24.42 9.14 23.44
N LEU A 324 23.41 9.00 24.28
CA LEU A 324 23.23 7.84 25.16
C LEU A 324 22.22 6.87 24.55
N ILE A 325 22.51 5.58 24.59
CA ILE A 325 21.51 4.52 24.34
C ILE A 325 21.18 3.91 25.70
N ALA A 326 19.91 4.03 26.09
CA ALA A 326 19.43 3.54 27.38
C ALA A 326 18.29 2.54 27.20
N LEU A 327 18.21 1.59 28.17
CA LEU A 327 17.17 0.58 28.30
C LEU A 327 16.38 0.85 29.57
N GLY A 328 15.06 0.83 29.48
CA GLY A 328 14.17 1.02 30.62
C GLY A 328 12.70 0.97 30.25
N THR A 329 11.82 1.06 31.24
CA THR A 329 10.39 1.29 31.00
C THR A 329 10.15 2.72 30.51
N ALA A 330 8.98 2.98 29.89
CA ALA A 330 8.62 4.32 29.45
C ALA A 330 8.77 5.36 30.56
N GLN A 331 8.36 5.03 31.79
CA GLN A 331 8.50 5.91 32.95
C GLN A 331 9.95 6.18 33.31
N GLN A 332 10.82 5.16 33.26
CA GLN A 332 12.25 5.27 33.54
C GLN A 332 12.97 6.12 32.49
N LEU A 333 12.65 5.91 31.23
CA LEU A 333 13.23 6.66 30.12
C LEU A 333 12.78 8.13 30.12
N ASN A 334 11.54 8.42 30.49
CA ASN A 334 11.07 9.79 30.67
C ASN A 334 11.87 10.52 31.76
N LYS A 335 12.11 9.88 32.91
CA LYS A 335 12.98 10.45 33.96
C LYS A 335 14.41 10.68 33.48
N LEU A 336 14.96 9.76 32.68
CA LEU A 336 16.27 9.96 32.07
C LEU A 336 16.28 11.12 31.08
N SER A 337 15.21 11.28 30.30
CA SER A 337 15.06 12.43 29.40
C SER A 337 15.09 13.78 30.12
N GLU A 338 14.54 13.84 31.33
CA GLU A 338 14.61 15.05 32.17
C GLU A 338 16.03 15.34 32.65
N LEU A 339 16.80 14.32 33.03
CA LEU A 339 18.22 14.46 33.40
C LEU A 339 19.14 14.82 32.22
N ALA A 340 18.77 14.40 30.99
CA ALA A 340 19.56 14.63 29.79
C ALA A 340 19.38 16.05 29.22
N ARG A 341 18.34 16.75 29.65
CA ARG A 341 18.03 18.14 29.25
C ARG A 341 18.70 19.13 30.17
#